data_9d1c409b29ed41030cb9492467368925
#
_entry.id   9d1c409b29ed41030cb9492467368925
#
_cell.length_a   1.000
_cell.length_b   1.000
_cell.length_c   1.000
_cell.angle_alpha   90.00
_cell.angle_beta   90.00
_cell.angle_gamma   90.00
#
_symmetry.space_group_name_H-M   'P 1'
#
loop_
_entity.id
_entity.type
_entity.pdbx_description
1 polymer ?
#
loop_
_entity_poly.entity_id
_entity_poly.type
_entity_poly.pdbx_seq_one_letter_code
_entity_poly.pdbx_strand_id
1 'polypeptide(L)' 'MLFANRAQVERLRLRYPIGTRVELVEMDDAQAPPIGTPGTVTGVDDTGSLLIDWDNGSSLNVIYGVDRVKKL' A
#
# COMPACT_ATOMS: atom_id res chain seq x y z
N MET A 1 -12.24 12.17 -7.29
CA MET A 1 -12.90 10.93 -6.90
C MET A 1 -11.96 10.10 -6.05
N LEU A 2 -12.45 9.58 -4.93
CA LEU A 2 -11.60 8.85 -3.96
C LEU A 2 -11.34 7.40 -4.33
N PHE A 3 -12.14 6.84 -5.25
CA PHE A 3 -12.02 5.44 -5.61
C PHE A 3 -11.31 5.29 -6.94
N ALA A 4 -10.38 4.34 -7.01
CA ALA A 4 -9.75 3.96 -8.25
C ALA A 4 -10.77 3.26 -9.16
N ASN A 5 -10.64 3.44 -10.48
CA ASN A 5 -11.45 2.67 -11.41
C ASN A 5 -10.89 1.24 -11.54
N ARG A 6 -11.68 0.35 -12.17
CA ARG A 6 -11.33 -1.06 -12.30
C ARG A 6 -9.97 -1.28 -12.99
N ALA A 7 -9.70 -0.55 -14.06
CA ALA A 7 -8.43 -0.69 -14.79
C ALA A 7 -7.24 -0.29 -13.90
N GLN A 8 -7.41 0.72 -13.08
CA GLN A 8 -6.38 1.18 -12.15
C GLN A 8 -6.13 0.14 -11.05
N VAL A 9 -7.18 -0.48 -10.50
CA VAL A 9 -7.06 -1.55 -9.52
C VAL A 9 -6.32 -2.75 -10.13
N GLU A 10 -6.66 -3.13 -11.35
CA GLU A 10 -5.99 -4.24 -12.03
C GLU A 10 -4.51 -3.95 -12.27
N ARG A 11 -4.16 -2.72 -12.66
CA ARG A 11 -2.75 -2.32 -12.81
C ARG A 11 -2.00 -2.38 -11.49
N LEU A 12 -2.63 -1.98 -10.40
CA LEU A 12 -2.02 -2.08 -9.07
C LEU A 12 -1.77 -3.53 -8.66
N ARG A 13 -2.73 -4.42 -8.95
CA ARG A 13 -2.57 -5.84 -8.67
C ARG A 13 -1.42 -6.47 -9.45
N LEU A 14 -1.21 -6.02 -10.68
CA LEU A 14 -0.08 -6.50 -11.50
C LEU A 14 1.24 -5.92 -11.01
N ARG A 15 1.24 -4.65 -10.60
CA ARG A 15 2.46 -3.98 -10.13
C ARG A 15 2.88 -4.43 -8.75
N TYR A 16 1.89 -4.73 -7.89
CA TYR A 16 2.12 -5.13 -6.49
C TYR A 16 1.43 -6.46 -6.21
N PRO A 17 1.95 -7.56 -6.78
CA PRO A 17 1.39 -8.89 -6.48
C PRO A 17 1.49 -9.20 -4.99
N ILE A 18 0.64 -10.10 -4.51
CA ILE A 18 0.73 -10.60 -3.13
C ILE A 18 2.15 -11.13 -2.87
N GLY A 19 2.72 -10.72 -1.75
CA GLY A 19 4.09 -11.08 -1.39
C GLY A 19 5.14 -10.05 -1.77
N THR A 20 4.76 -8.99 -2.52
CA THR A 20 5.70 -7.92 -2.87
C THR A 20 6.18 -7.21 -1.61
N ARG A 21 7.48 -7.06 -1.47
CA ARG A 21 8.08 -6.31 -0.36
C ARG A 21 8.16 -4.83 -0.73
N VAL A 22 7.74 -3.99 0.19
CA VAL A 22 7.72 -2.53 0.01
C VAL A 22 8.27 -1.85 1.25
N GLU A 23 8.61 -0.57 1.07
CA GLU A 23 9.05 0.29 2.16
C GLU A 23 8.18 1.55 2.17
N LEU A 24 7.74 1.99 3.35
CA LEU A 24 6.93 3.20 3.47
C LEU A 24 7.76 4.45 3.15
N VAL A 25 7.27 5.26 2.22
CA VAL A 25 7.91 6.51 1.81
C VAL A 25 7.18 7.72 2.39
N GLU A 26 5.84 7.70 2.33
CA GLU A 26 5.04 8.83 2.78
C GLU A 26 3.65 8.38 3.20
N MET A 27 3.24 8.79 4.40
CA MET A 27 1.88 8.56 4.89
C MET A 27 1.59 9.61 5.97
N ASP A 28 0.61 10.47 5.72
CA ASP A 28 0.20 11.50 6.66
C ASP A 28 -0.95 10.98 7.51
N ASP A 29 -0.62 10.17 8.50
CA ASP A 29 -1.58 9.56 9.42
C ASP A 29 -0.90 9.43 10.77
N ALA A 30 -1.61 9.80 11.83
CA ALA A 30 -1.07 9.74 13.20
C ALA A 30 -0.67 8.32 13.62
N GLN A 31 -1.26 7.31 12.99
CA GLN A 31 -0.97 5.90 13.30
C GLN A 31 -0.08 5.24 12.25
N ALA A 32 0.49 6.02 11.34
CA ALA A 32 1.38 5.49 10.32
C ALA A 32 2.61 4.83 10.95
N PRO A 33 3.10 3.72 10.36
CA PRO A 33 4.42 3.21 10.73
C PRO A 33 5.48 4.28 10.46
N PRO A 34 6.63 4.23 11.10
CA PRO A 34 7.73 5.15 10.76
C PRO A 34 8.10 5.04 9.28
N ILE A 35 8.46 6.16 8.67
CA ILE A 35 8.98 6.19 7.31
C ILE A 35 10.17 5.23 7.24
N GLY A 36 10.24 4.44 6.18
CA GLY A 36 11.27 3.41 6.01
C GLY A 36 10.87 2.04 6.52
N THR A 37 9.71 1.91 7.16
CA THR A 37 9.25 0.61 7.64
C THR A 37 8.96 -0.31 6.46
N PRO A 38 9.54 -1.53 6.44
CA PRO A 38 9.20 -2.51 5.41
C PRO A 38 7.87 -3.18 5.68
N GLY A 39 7.26 -3.68 4.63
CA GLY A 39 6.03 -4.46 4.73
C GLY A 39 5.85 -5.38 3.53
N THR A 40 4.83 -6.21 3.60
CA THR A 40 4.49 -7.18 2.56
C THR A 40 3.08 -6.90 2.05
N VAL A 41 2.93 -6.79 0.74
CA VAL A 41 1.61 -6.63 0.12
C VAL A 41 0.84 -7.93 0.28
N THR A 42 -0.36 -7.84 0.86
CA THR A 42 -1.26 -8.98 1.01
C THR A 42 -2.43 -8.92 0.03
N GLY A 43 -2.61 -7.81 -0.67
CA GLY A 43 -3.64 -7.66 -1.68
C GLY A 43 -3.83 -6.21 -2.09
N VAL A 44 -4.78 -6.01 -3.01
CA VAL A 44 -5.25 -4.68 -3.41
C VAL A 44 -6.77 -4.75 -3.37
N ASP A 45 -7.41 -3.83 -2.66
CA ASP A 45 -8.87 -3.83 -2.58
C ASP A 45 -9.50 -3.08 -3.77
N ASP A 46 -10.83 -3.11 -3.85
CA ASP A 46 -11.55 -2.49 -4.97
C ASP A 46 -11.51 -0.96 -4.94
N THR A 47 -11.08 -0.36 -3.83
CA THR A 47 -10.90 1.10 -3.75
C THR A 47 -9.52 1.54 -4.21
N GLY A 48 -8.65 0.60 -4.58
CA GLY A 48 -7.29 0.90 -5.00
C GLY A 48 -6.32 1.08 -3.86
N SER A 49 -6.65 0.58 -2.67
CA SER A 49 -5.72 0.58 -1.54
C SER A 49 -4.86 -0.67 -1.57
N LEU A 50 -3.57 -0.51 -1.27
CA LEU A 50 -2.68 -1.63 -1.04
C LEU A 50 -2.88 -2.11 0.39
N LEU A 51 -3.18 -3.39 0.54
CA LEU A 51 -3.29 -4.02 1.85
C LEU A 51 -1.89 -4.49 2.22
N ILE A 52 -1.35 -3.93 3.30
CA ILE A 52 0.04 -4.15 3.70
C ILE A 52 0.06 -4.74 5.11
N ASP A 53 0.87 -5.78 5.27
CA ASP A 53 1.25 -6.31 6.57
C ASP A 53 2.64 -5.74 6.88
N TRP A 54 2.68 -4.70 7.71
CA TRP A 54 3.92 -4.01 8.05
C TRP A 54 4.74 -4.82 9.04
N ASP A 55 6.06 -4.83 8.87
CA ASP A 55 6.96 -5.63 9.73
C ASP A 55 6.92 -5.20 11.19
N ASN A 56 6.47 -3.97 11.49
CA ASN A 56 6.31 -3.49 12.86
C ASN A 56 4.99 -3.90 13.51
N GLY A 57 4.16 -4.71 12.84
CA GLY A 57 2.87 -5.16 13.34
C GLY A 57 1.69 -4.28 12.97
N SER A 58 1.91 -3.13 12.33
CA SER A 58 0.84 -2.28 11.83
C SER A 58 0.17 -2.94 10.62
N SER A 59 -1.12 -2.65 10.41
CA SER A 59 -1.87 -3.13 9.24
C SER A 59 -2.56 -1.99 8.49
N LEU A 60 -2.06 -0.75 8.61
CA LEU A 60 -2.62 0.38 7.87
C LEU A 60 -2.43 0.17 6.36
N ASN A 61 -3.52 0.40 5.60
CA ASN A 61 -3.49 0.29 4.16
C ASN A 61 -2.85 1.53 3.53
N VAL A 62 -2.26 1.35 2.35
CA VAL A 62 -1.68 2.44 1.56
C VAL A 62 -2.71 2.87 0.53
N ILE A 63 -3.12 4.14 0.57
CA ILE A 63 -4.11 4.69 -0.37
C ILE A 63 -3.36 5.22 -1.59
N TYR A 64 -3.60 4.60 -2.73
CA TYR A 64 -2.94 5.00 -3.99
C TYR A 64 -3.26 6.46 -4.32
N GLY A 65 -2.20 7.23 -4.62
CA GLY A 65 -2.33 8.65 -4.94
C GLY A 65 -2.30 9.56 -3.73
N VAL A 66 -2.38 9.02 -2.52
CA VAL A 66 -2.32 9.77 -1.25
C VAL A 66 -1.06 9.40 -0.49
N ASP A 67 -0.88 8.10 -0.25
CA ASP A 67 0.29 7.57 0.43
C ASP A 67 1.28 7.02 -0.58
N ARG A 68 2.54 6.82 -0.19
CA ARG A 68 3.57 6.35 -1.11
C ARG A 68 4.42 5.27 -0.49
N VAL A 69 4.70 4.25 -1.29
CA VAL A 69 5.65 3.18 -0.99
C VAL A 69 6.59 2.99 -2.16
N LYS A 70 7.72 2.34 -1.92
CA LYS A 70 8.61 1.88 -2.99
C LYS A 70 8.83 0.38 -2.84
N LYS A 71 9.04 -0.31 -3.95
CA LYS A 71 9.41 -1.72 -3.92
C LYS A 71 10.84 -1.88 -3.42
N LEU A 72 11.02 -2.87 -2.61
CA LEU A 72 12.35 -3.28 -2.14
C LEU A 72 13.03 -4.20 -3.13
#